data_f5d06a2e5aaf1b2290c37782552abfba
#
_entry.id   f5d06a2e5aaf1b2290c37782552abfba
#
_cell.length_a   1.000
_cell.length_b   1.000
_cell.length_c   1.000
_cell.angle_alpha   90.00
_cell.angle_beta   90.00
_cell.angle_gamma   90.00
#
_symmetry.space_group_name_H-M   'P 1'
#
loop_
_entity.id
_entity.type
_entity.pdbx_description
1 polymer ?
#
loop_
_entity_poly.entity_id
_entity_poly.type
_entity_poly.pdbx_seq_one_letter_code
_entity_poly.pdbx_strand_id
1 'polypeptide(L)'
;IKSSAASDVYKRQITNQSSKEGIRIVLELKKGADVENLKNLLYKKTKLEDTFGVNMLAVADGKPETMGIVPIIRHHVNFQYEIATRKYKTLLAKELEKKEVQEGLIKACDVIDLIIEILRGSKNIKDAKACLVHGKTDAIKFKSEESKQLAAQLQFTEKQATAILEMRLYKLIGLEIEALLKEHDKTLKNIATYENILGSRTAMAKVIIKELDAFKKEYAKERKTVIDNVEAAVVEEKKIEEMDVVFLMDRFGYGRTVDVPTYERNKEAADSENKCVVLCRNTDKLCLFTDTGKMHSIK
;
A
#
# COMPACT_ATOMS: atom_id res chain seq x y z
N ILE A 1 -16.54 -4.84 27.24
CA ILE A 1 -17.84 -5.12 26.56
C ILE A 1 -18.92 -4.96 27.61
N LYS A 2 -19.73 -3.88 27.49
CA LYS A 2 -20.92 -3.77 28.34
C LYS A 2 -21.82 -4.95 27.97
N SER A 3 -22.14 -5.80 28.97
CA SER A 3 -23.06 -6.92 28.81
C SER A 3 -24.38 -6.38 28.21
N SER A 4 -24.69 -6.81 27.00
CA SER A 4 -26.01 -6.55 26.43
C SER A 4 -27.00 -7.42 27.18
N ALA A 5 -28.14 -6.85 27.61
CA ALA A 5 -29.22 -7.58 28.28
C ALA A 5 -29.64 -8.86 27.53
N ALA A 6 -29.50 -8.84 26.19
CA ALA A 6 -29.77 -9.99 25.33
C ALA A 6 -28.81 -11.18 25.55
N SER A 7 -27.59 -10.96 26.05
CA SER A 7 -26.63 -12.06 26.36
C SER A 7 -26.86 -12.67 27.74
N ASP A 8 -27.57 -11.97 28.65
CA ASP A 8 -27.77 -12.44 30.02
C ASP A 8 -28.67 -13.68 30.13
N VAL A 9 -29.54 -13.91 29.15
CA VAL A 9 -30.41 -15.09 29.09
C VAL A 9 -29.61 -16.38 28.86
N TYR A 10 -28.54 -16.30 28.09
CA TYR A 10 -27.76 -17.48 27.66
C TYR A 10 -26.50 -17.71 28.49
N LYS A 11 -25.94 -16.68 29.11
CA LYS A 11 -24.63 -16.78 29.78
C LYS A 11 -24.73 -17.31 31.22
N ARG A 12 -23.73 -18.09 31.62
CA ARG A 12 -23.43 -18.45 33.00
C ARG A 12 -22.34 -17.53 33.55
N GLN A 13 -21.25 -17.34 32.78
CA GLN A 13 -20.11 -16.51 33.16
C GLN A 13 -19.43 -15.93 31.94
N ILE A 14 -18.84 -14.73 32.08
CA ILE A 14 -17.97 -14.11 31.07
C ILE A 14 -16.62 -13.91 31.71
N THR A 15 -15.56 -14.44 31.08
CA THR A 15 -14.18 -14.29 31.55
C THR A 15 -13.34 -13.66 30.46
N ASN A 16 -12.59 -12.61 30.83
CA ASN A 16 -11.60 -12.02 29.93
C ASN A 16 -10.23 -12.70 30.19
N GLN A 17 -9.75 -13.46 29.22
CA GLN A 17 -8.47 -14.15 29.21
C GLN A 17 -7.49 -13.51 28.21
N SER A 18 -7.68 -12.25 27.86
CA SER A 18 -6.80 -11.54 26.92
C SER A 18 -5.38 -11.43 27.48
N SER A 19 -4.40 -11.66 26.63
CA SER A 19 -2.97 -11.61 26.94
C SER A 19 -2.18 -10.88 25.86
N LYS A 20 -0.85 -10.92 25.93
CA LYS A 20 0.02 -10.39 24.86
C LYS A 20 -0.15 -11.13 23.52
N GLU A 21 -0.68 -12.35 23.55
CA GLU A 21 -0.93 -13.16 22.35
C GLU A 21 -2.21 -12.75 21.60
N GLY A 22 -3.10 -11.98 22.25
CA GLY A 22 -4.31 -11.47 21.64
C GLY A 22 -5.49 -11.33 22.59
N ILE A 23 -6.62 -10.88 22.03
CA ILE A 23 -7.88 -10.72 22.75
C ILE A 23 -8.58 -12.09 22.82
N ARG A 24 -8.89 -12.54 24.05
CA ARG A 24 -9.63 -13.77 24.30
C ARG A 24 -10.71 -13.54 25.35
N ILE A 25 -11.97 -13.61 24.93
CA ILE A 25 -13.13 -13.50 25.81
C ILE A 25 -13.84 -14.86 25.78
N VAL A 26 -14.01 -15.48 26.94
CA VAL A 26 -14.65 -16.78 27.09
C VAL A 26 -16.05 -16.56 27.68
N LEU A 27 -17.06 -17.09 26.98
CA LEU A 27 -18.45 -17.12 27.41
C LEU A 27 -18.82 -18.53 27.85
N GLU A 28 -19.08 -18.74 29.11
CA GLU A 28 -19.67 -19.98 29.60
C GLU A 28 -21.19 -19.94 29.50
N LEU A 29 -21.78 -20.88 28.82
CA LEU A 29 -23.20 -20.90 28.54
C LEU A 29 -23.96 -21.78 29.51
N LYS A 30 -25.23 -21.49 29.72
CA LYS A 30 -26.16 -22.34 30.45
C LYS A 30 -26.37 -23.67 29.69
N LYS A 31 -26.63 -24.75 30.40
CA LYS A 31 -26.92 -26.06 29.79
C LYS A 31 -28.16 -25.97 28.88
N GLY A 32 -28.04 -26.39 27.63
CA GLY A 32 -29.14 -26.32 26.65
C GLY A 32 -29.29 -24.97 25.95
N ALA A 33 -28.31 -24.06 26.09
CA ALA A 33 -28.32 -22.77 25.36
C ALA A 33 -28.14 -23.01 23.86
N ASP A 34 -28.90 -22.28 23.04
CA ASP A 34 -28.75 -22.24 21.59
C ASP A 34 -27.54 -21.39 21.21
N VAL A 35 -26.46 -22.07 20.86
CA VAL A 35 -25.16 -21.46 20.56
C VAL A 35 -25.21 -20.64 19.27
N GLU A 36 -25.89 -21.16 18.23
CA GLU A 36 -25.94 -20.48 16.93
C GLU A 36 -26.77 -19.18 17.01
N ASN A 37 -27.90 -19.23 17.69
CA ASN A 37 -28.71 -18.02 17.88
C ASN A 37 -27.97 -16.98 18.75
N LEU A 38 -27.23 -17.42 19.77
CA LEU A 38 -26.37 -16.53 20.56
C LEU A 38 -25.27 -15.88 19.71
N LYS A 39 -24.60 -16.65 18.86
CA LYS A 39 -23.57 -16.15 17.93
C LYS A 39 -24.16 -15.09 17.00
N ASN A 40 -25.30 -15.37 16.37
CA ASN A 40 -25.99 -14.43 15.52
C ASN A 40 -26.43 -13.16 16.29
N LEU A 41 -26.88 -13.34 17.53
CA LEU A 41 -27.22 -12.23 18.41
C LEU A 41 -26.01 -11.35 18.75
N LEU A 42 -24.85 -11.94 19.00
CA LEU A 42 -23.62 -11.22 19.27
C LEU A 42 -23.18 -10.42 18.04
N TYR A 43 -23.24 -10.98 16.85
CA TYR A 43 -22.95 -10.24 15.61
C TYR A 43 -23.91 -9.05 15.42
N LYS A 44 -25.22 -9.25 15.62
CA LYS A 44 -26.24 -8.21 15.43
C LYS A 44 -26.21 -7.12 16.51
N LYS A 45 -25.91 -7.47 17.77
CA LYS A 45 -26.01 -6.54 18.91
C LYS A 45 -24.70 -5.98 19.42
N THR A 46 -23.55 -6.44 18.88
CA THR A 46 -22.24 -5.94 19.26
C THR A 46 -21.45 -5.51 18.01
N LYS A 47 -20.27 -4.93 18.22
CA LYS A 47 -19.34 -4.56 17.13
C LYS A 47 -18.45 -5.70 16.66
N LEU A 48 -18.85 -6.97 16.85
CA LEU A 48 -18.19 -8.11 16.25
C LEU A 48 -18.42 -8.17 14.74
N GLU A 49 -19.57 -7.68 14.29
CA GLU A 49 -19.85 -7.38 12.87
C GLU A 49 -20.08 -5.88 12.76
N ASP A 50 -19.36 -5.24 11.86
CA ASP A 50 -19.47 -3.80 11.62
C ASP A 50 -19.32 -3.50 10.13
N THR A 51 -19.90 -2.39 9.69
CA THR A 51 -19.80 -1.90 8.33
C THR A 51 -18.71 -0.84 8.24
N PHE A 52 -17.81 -1.00 7.28
CA PHE A 52 -16.78 -0.01 7.02
C PHE A 52 -17.06 0.72 5.71
N GLY A 53 -17.38 1.99 5.81
CA GLY A 53 -17.54 2.87 4.65
C GLY A 53 -16.16 3.19 4.06
N VAL A 54 -15.85 2.63 2.89
CA VAL A 54 -14.56 2.88 2.21
C VAL A 54 -14.62 4.22 1.48
N ASN A 55 -13.82 5.18 1.96
CA ASN A 55 -13.61 6.46 1.29
C ASN A 55 -12.11 6.64 1.04
N MET A 56 -11.66 6.33 -0.17
CA MET A 56 -10.25 6.43 -0.55
C MET A 56 -9.97 7.82 -1.12
N LEU A 57 -9.68 8.77 -0.25
CA LEU A 57 -9.18 10.08 -0.62
C LEU A 57 -7.67 10.00 -0.83
N ALA A 58 -7.21 10.38 -2.01
CA ALA A 58 -5.78 10.42 -2.35
C ALA A 58 -5.44 11.73 -3.06
N VAL A 59 -4.16 12.09 -3.09
CA VAL A 59 -3.68 13.23 -3.87
C VAL A 59 -3.15 12.70 -5.20
N ALA A 60 -3.86 13.02 -6.30
CA ALA A 60 -3.47 12.71 -7.66
C ALA A 60 -3.15 14.01 -8.40
N ASP A 61 -1.98 14.09 -9.03
CA ASP A 61 -1.52 15.27 -9.79
C ASP A 61 -1.62 16.60 -9.02
N GLY A 62 -1.34 16.52 -7.70
CA GLY A 62 -1.37 17.68 -6.81
C GLY A 62 -2.78 18.10 -6.33
N LYS A 63 -3.82 17.34 -6.65
CA LYS A 63 -5.21 17.62 -6.25
C LYS A 63 -5.77 16.49 -5.40
N PRO A 64 -6.52 16.77 -4.33
CA PRO A 64 -7.23 15.74 -3.57
C PRO A 64 -8.42 15.23 -4.40
N GLU A 65 -8.48 13.91 -4.56
CA GLU A 65 -9.54 13.23 -5.32
C GLU A 65 -9.96 11.93 -4.61
N THR A 66 -11.26 11.67 -4.56
CA THR A 66 -11.79 10.39 -4.07
C THR A 66 -11.79 9.40 -5.22
N MET A 67 -10.98 8.35 -5.10
CA MET A 67 -10.78 7.37 -6.16
C MET A 67 -11.18 5.97 -5.71
N GLY A 68 -11.68 5.18 -6.67
CA GLY A 68 -11.81 3.73 -6.49
C GLY A 68 -10.45 3.04 -6.64
N ILE A 69 -10.39 1.74 -6.35
CA ILE A 69 -9.14 0.96 -6.39
C ILE A 69 -8.49 0.91 -7.78
N VAL A 70 -9.29 0.80 -8.84
CA VAL A 70 -8.78 0.72 -10.22
C VAL A 70 -8.08 2.01 -10.68
N PRO A 71 -8.67 3.20 -10.48
CA PRO A 71 -7.96 4.48 -10.72
C PRO A 71 -6.66 4.61 -9.93
N ILE A 72 -6.64 4.23 -8.65
CA ILE A 72 -5.42 4.27 -7.82
C ILE A 72 -4.32 3.39 -8.40
N ILE A 73 -4.65 2.14 -8.76
CA ILE A 73 -3.69 1.22 -9.38
C ILE A 73 -3.19 1.78 -10.72
N ARG A 74 -4.08 2.32 -11.55
CA ARG A 74 -3.71 2.92 -12.84
C ARG A 74 -2.77 4.11 -12.66
N HIS A 75 -3.05 5.00 -11.72
CA HIS A 75 -2.19 6.13 -11.39
C HIS A 75 -0.80 5.64 -10.94
N HIS A 76 -0.76 4.65 -10.06
CA HIS A 76 0.50 4.07 -9.61
C HIS A 76 1.30 3.43 -10.76
N VAL A 77 0.64 2.67 -11.64
CA VAL A 77 1.30 2.08 -12.82
C VAL A 77 1.88 3.15 -13.73
N ASN A 78 1.13 4.21 -14.03
CA ASN A 78 1.61 5.33 -14.84
C ASN A 78 2.85 5.99 -14.19
N PHE A 79 2.80 6.21 -12.90
CA PHE A 79 3.93 6.75 -12.13
C PHE A 79 5.17 5.83 -12.21
N GLN A 80 5.00 4.51 -12.14
CA GLN A 80 6.11 3.56 -12.31
C GLN A 80 6.76 3.67 -13.70
N TYR A 81 5.95 3.82 -14.76
CA TYR A 81 6.48 4.06 -16.11
C TYR A 81 7.24 5.39 -16.21
N GLU A 82 6.76 6.44 -15.59
CA GLU A 82 7.42 7.74 -15.57
C GLU A 82 8.77 7.66 -14.86
N ILE A 83 8.82 7.09 -13.68
CA ILE A 83 10.05 6.93 -12.90
C ILE A 83 11.06 6.04 -13.64
N ALA A 84 10.61 4.91 -14.19
CA ALA A 84 11.47 4.03 -14.98
C ALA A 84 12.01 4.75 -16.22
N THR A 85 11.18 5.54 -16.91
CA THR A 85 11.62 6.33 -18.07
C THR A 85 12.71 7.32 -17.68
N ARG A 86 12.54 8.07 -16.58
CA ARG A 86 13.55 9.01 -16.08
C ARG A 86 14.85 8.27 -15.70
N LYS A 87 14.74 7.14 -15.00
CA LYS A 87 15.86 6.28 -14.62
C LYS A 87 16.68 5.86 -15.84
N TYR A 88 16.03 5.27 -16.84
CA TYR A 88 16.73 4.77 -18.02
C TYR A 88 17.25 5.87 -18.95
N LYS A 89 16.57 7.02 -19.05
CA LYS A 89 17.13 8.20 -19.74
C LYS A 89 18.42 8.70 -19.09
N THR A 90 18.46 8.76 -17.76
CA THR A 90 19.66 9.20 -17.03
C THR A 90 20.79 8.19 -17.16
N LEU A 91 20.49 6.87 -17.11
CA LEU A 91 21.48 5.82 -17.30
C LEU A 91 22.04 5.84 -18.73
N LEU A 92 21.17 5.98 -19.73
CA LEU A 92 21.58 6.10 -21.14
C LEU A 92 22.49 7.30 -21.36
N ALA A 93 22.13 8.48 -20.82
CA ALA A 93 22.99 9.66 -20.95
C ALA A 93 24.39 9.46 -20.36
N LYS A 94 24.49 8.80 -19.19
CA LYS A 94 25.78 8.48 -18.56
C LYS A 94 26.59 7.49 -19.40
N GLU A 95 25.95 6.46 -19.97
CA GLU A 95 26.66 5.49 -20.80
C GLU A 95 27.09 6.12 -22.14
N LEU A 96 26.31 7.05 -22.71
CA LEU A 96 26.71 7.80 -23.92
C LEU A 96 27.92 8.70 -23.65
N GLU A 97 27.95 9.41 -22.51
CA GLU A 97 29.12 10.20 -22.11
C GLU A 97 30.36 9.31 -21.93
N LYS A 98 30.18 8.13 -21.28
CA LYS A 98 31.24 7.16 -21.10
C LYS A 98 31.77 6.61 -22.44
N LYS A 99 30.84 6.29 -23.35
CA LYS A 99 31.16 5.87 -24.71
C LYS A 99 32.01 6.91 -25.43
N GLU A 100 31.61 8.20 -25.42
CA GLU A 100 32.33 9.31 -26.02
C GLU A 100 33.78 9.34 -25.53
N VAL A 101 34.02 9.24 -24.24
CA VAL A 101 35.35 9.25 -23.64
C VAL A 101 36.14 8.01 -24.04
N GLN A 102 35.52 6.83 -23.97
CA GLN A 102 36.19 5.55 -24.34
C GLN A 102 36.63 5.51 -25.82
N GLU A 103 35.74 5.95 -26.73
CA GLU A 103 36.08 6.06 -28.17
C GLU A 103 37.25 7.01 -28.41
N GLY A 104 37.30 8.14 -27.68
CA GLY A 104 38.42 9.06 -27.74
C GLY A 104 39.73 8.43 -27.25
N LEU A 105 39.67 7.70 -26.13
CA LEU A 105 40.85 7.01 -25.59
C LEU A 105 41.34 5.88 -26.52
N ILE A 106 40.44 5.10 -27.11
CA ILE A 106 40.78 4.03 -28.06
C ILE A 106 41.46 4.67 -29.30
N LYS A 107 40.84 5.69 -29.89
CA LYS A 107 41.43 6.41 -31.02
C LYS A 107 42.76 7.07 -30.67
N ALA A 108 42.95 7.55 -29.45
CA ALA A 108 44.20 8.11 -28.97
C ALA A 108 45.30 7.06 -28.87
N CYS A 109 44.96 5.82 -28.49
CA CYS A 109 45.93 4.72 -28.46
C CYS A 109 46.52 4.42 -29.84
N ASP A 110 45.73 4.54 -30.91
CA ASP A 110 46.18 4.29 -32.28
C ASP A 110 47.15 5.37 -32.78
N VAL A 111 47.07 6.57 -32.26
CA VAL A 111 47.90 7.73 -32.65
C VAL A 111 48.78 8.24 -31.50
N ILE A 112 49.14 7.38 -30.58
CA ILE A 112 49.78 7.77 -29.33
C ILE A 112 51.10 8.49 -29.49
N ASP A 113 51.93 8.09 -30.46
CA ASP A 113 53.24 8.70 -30.74
C ASP A 113 53.05 10.17 -31.17
N LEU A 114 52.02 10.44 -31.99
CA LEU A 114 51.66 11.79 -32.41
C LEU A 114 51.18 12.61 -31.20
N ILE A 115 50.38 12.04 -30.33
CA ILE A 115 49.90 12.74 -29.10
C ILE A 115 51.09 13.06 -28.19
N ILE A 116 52.03 12.16 -28.00
CA ILE A 116 53.26 12.40 -27.21
C ILE A 116 54.08 13.53 -27.86
N GLU A 117 54.17 13.57 -29.18
CA GLU A 117 54.87 14.63 -29.90
C GLU A 117 54.19 15.98 -29.68
N ILE A 118 52.86 16.06 -29.80
CA ILE A 118 52.03 17.26 -29.49
C ILE A 118 52.28 17.71 -28.06
N LEU A 119 52.25 16.81 -27.08
CA LEU A 119 52.45 17.17 -25.65
C LEU A 119 53.87 17.72 -25.39
N ARG A 120 54.92 17.11 -25.99
CA ARG A 120 56.29 17.57 -25.84
C ARG A 120 56.61 18.84 -26.60
N GLY A 121 55.91 19.10 -27.71
CA GLY A 121 56.06 20.30 -28.52
C GLY A 121 55.25 21.49 -28.01
N SER A 122 54.24 21.28 -27.17
CA SER A 122 53.39 22.28 -26.63
C SER A 122 54.03 23.05 -25.47
N LYS A 123 53.78 24.34 -25.36
CA LYS A 123 54.26 25.18 -24.24
C LYS A 123 53.34 25.07 -23.00
N ASN A 124 52.08 24.78 -23.19
CA ASN A 124 51.07 24.66 -22.13
C ASN A 124 49.96 23.68 -22.53
N ILE A 125 49.16 23.27 -21.56
CA ILE A 125 48.05 22.33 -21.74
C ILE A 125 46.97 22.91 -22.69
N LYS A 126 46.78 24.24 -22.71
CA LYS A 126 45.79 24.89 -23.57
C LYS A 126 46.09 24.72 -25.02
N ASP A 127 47.37 24.88 -25.40
CA ASP A 127 47.84 24.74 -26.78
C ASP A 127 47.73 23.27 -27.24
N ALA A 128 48.10 22.32 -26.37
CA ALA A 128 47.91 20.90 -26.64
C ALA A 128 46.43 20.54 -26.84
N LYS A 129 45.52 21.05 -25.97
CA LYS A 129 44.07 20.82 -26.09
C LYS A 129 43.52 21.48 -27.37
N ALA A 130 43.95 22.70 -27.71
CA ALA A 130 43.50 23.37 -28.92
C ALA A 130 43.96 22.60 -30.20
N CYS A 131 45.13 21.95 -30.18
CA CYS A 131 45.58 21.08 -31.28
C CYS A 131 44.69 19.84 -31.37
N LEU A 132 44.43 19.14 -30.25
CA LEU A 132 43.65 17.93 -30.28
C LEU A 132 42.17 18.15 -30.71
N VAL A 133 41.58 19.32 -30.34
CA VAL A 133 40.19 19.59 -30.64
C VAL A 133 40.01 20.30 -31.99
N HIS A 134 40.87 21.26 -32.31
CA HIS A 134 40.69 22.14 -33.46
C HIS A 134 41.81 22.00 -34.52
N GLY A 135 42.77 21.11 -34.36
CA GLY A 135 43.90 20.94 -35.28
C GLY A 135 44.83 22.15 -35.34
N LYS A 136 44.86 23.02 -34.29
CA LYS A 136 45.73 24.21 -34.29
C LYS A 136 47.18 23.81 -34.00
N THR A 137 48.02 23.92 -35.00
CA THR A 137 49.45 23.45 -34.97
C THR A 137 50.48 24.55 -34.77
N ASP A 138 50.04 25.84 -34.86
CA ASP A 138 50.95 27.01 -34.91
C ASP A 138 51.77 27.21 -33.61
N ALA A 139 51.25 26.81 -32.48
CA ALA A 139 51.90 26.97 -31.18
C ALA A 139 52.75 25.74 -30.78
N ILE A 140 52.83 24.69 -31.61
CA ILE A 140 53.45 23.40 -31.30
C ILE A 140 54.67 23.16 -32.17
N LYS A 141 55.76 22.69 -31.57
CA LYS A 141 56.97 22.29 -32.28
C LYS A 141 56.88 20.83 -32.67
N PHE A 142 56.72 20.53 -33.96
CA PHE A 142 56.72 19.19 -34.50
C PHE A 142 58.13 18.80 -35.00
N LYS A 143 58.40 17.51 -35.03
CA LYS A 143 59.66 16.94 -35.53
C LYS A 143 59.66 16.82 -37.05
N SER A 144 58.47 16.59 -37.68
CA SER A 144 58.28 16.48 -39.09
C SER A 144 57.05 17.25 -39.57
N GLU A 145 57.04 17.61 -40.86
CA GLU A 145 55.86 18.26 -41.47
C GLU A 145 54.69 17.29 -41.62
N GLU A 146 54.99 15.96 -41.76
CA GLU A 146 53.98 14.91 -41.80
C GLU A 146 53.20 14.83 -40.46
N SER A 147 53.93 14.85 -39.34
CA SER A 147 53.32 14.88 -38.01
C SER A 147 52.41 16.10 -37.82
N LYS A 148 52.81 17.26 -38.34
CA LYS A 148 52.04 18.46 -38.29
C LYS A 148 50.74 18.38 -39.12
N GLN A 149 50.84 17.78 -40.33
CA GLN A 149 49.62 17.55 -41.15
C GLN A 149 48.68 16.55 -40.53
N LEU A 150 49.16 15.44 -39.93
CA LEU A 150 48.36 14.48 -39.21
C LEU A 150 47.72 15.11 -37.96
N ALA A 151 48.46 15.95 -37.24
CA ALA A 151 47.92 16.64 -36.05
C ALA A 151 46.81 17.63 -36.42
N ALA A 152 46.90 18.30 -37.57
CA ALA A 152 45.86 19.21 -38.08
C ALA A 152 44.56 18.48 -38.45
N GLN A 153 44.59 17.16 -38.67
CA GLN A 153 43.42 16.35 -38.97
C GLN A 153 42.76 15.74 -37.72
N LEU A 154 43.36 15.92 -36.54
CA LEU A 154 42.77 15.44 -35.29
C LEU A 154 41.54 16.29 -34.93
N GLN A 155 40.42 15.60 -34.64
CA GLN A 155 39.15 16.22 -34.28
C GLN A 155 38.57 15.43 -33.09
N PHE A 156 39.16 15.62 -31.92
CA PHE A 156 38.63 15.07 -30.68
C PHE A 156 37.60 16.08 -30.09
N THR A 157 36.65 15.57 -29.35
CA THR A 157 35.77 16.46 -28.56
C THR A 157 36.54 17.02 -27.36
N GLU A 158 36.02 18.10 -26.77
CA GLU A 158 36.67 18.69 -25.60
C GLU A 158 36.78 17.71 -24.42
N LYS A 159 35.74 16.85 -24.23
CA LYS A 159 35.74 15.80 -23.20
C LYS A 159 36.83 14.73 -23.51
N GLN A 160 36.89 14.30 -24.74
CA GLN A 160 37.92 13.33 -25.19
C GLN A 160 39.34 13.91 -25.01
N ALA A 161 39.57 15.14 -25.45
CA ALA A 161 40.87 15.80 -25.31
C ALA A 161 41.28 15.93 -23.85
N THR A 162 40.35 16.29 -22.97
CA THR A 162 40.61 16.37 -21.53
C THR A 162 40.99 14.99 -20.96
N ALA A 163 40.22 13.95 -21.30
CA ALA A 163 40.48 12.58 -20.85
C ALA A 163 41.85 12.04 -21.36
N ILE A 164 42.25 12.39 -22.59
CA ILE A 164 43.54 12.03 -23.17
C ILE A 164 44.67 12.75 -22.40
N LEU A 165 44.54 14.02 -22.12
CA LEU A 165 45.54 14.80 -21.39
C LEU A 165 45.70 14.37 -19.91
N GLU A 166 44.67 13.82 -19.31
CA GLU A 166 44.68 13.29 -17.95
C GLU A 166 45.05 11.80 -17.88
N MET A 167 45.26 11.13 -19.06
CA MET A 167 45.57 9.73 -19.13
C MET A 167 46.98 9.43 -18.57
N ARG A 168 47.02 8.44 -17.70
CA ARG A 168 48.31 7.98 -17.13
C ARG A 168 49.02 7.03 -18.12
N LEU A 169 50.33 7.15 -18.21
CA LEU A 169 51.15 6.39 -19.17
C LEU A 169 51.00 4.88 -19.05
N TYR A 170 50.75 4.31 -17.86
CA TYR A 170 50.58 2.88 -17.70
C TYR A 170 49.33 2.32 -18.42
N LYS A 171 48.33 3.17 -18.69
CA LYS A 171 47.15 2.76 -19.47
C LYS A 171 47.42 2.44 -20.93
N LEU A 172 48.61 2.70 -21.39
CA LEU A 172 49.10 2.36 -22.75
C LEU A 172 49.66 0.95 -22.83
N ILE A 173 49.71 0.20 -21.73
CA ILE A 173 50.13 -1.20 -21.70
C ILE A 173 49.04 -2.05 -22.38
N GLY A 174 49.41 -3.00 -23.20
CA GLY A 174 48.47 -3.80 -24.00
C GLY A 174 47.35 -4.46 -23.22
N LEU A 175 47.60 -4.93 -21.99
CA LEU A 175 46.55 -5.47 -21.10
C LEU A 175 45.50 -4.43 -20.68
N GLU A 176 45.89 -3.17 -20.48
CA GLU A 176 44.99 -2.09 -20.14
C GLU A 176 44.14 -1.64 -21.34
N ILE A 177 44.72 -1.71 -22.57
CA ILE A 177 43.97 -1.45 -23.81
C ILE A 177 42.90 -2.52 -24.03
N GLU A 178 43.23 -3.80 -23.81
CA GLU A 178 42.24 -4.88 -23.87
C GLU A 178 41.11 -4.69 -22.83
N ALA A 179 41.45 -4.26 -21.63
CA ALA A 179 40.45 -3.95 -20.57
C ALA A 179 39.54 -2.81 -21.01
N LEU A 180 40.09 -1.75 -21.64
CA LEU A 180 39.32 -0.61 -22.16
C LEU A 180 38.37 -1.08 -23.28
N LEU A 181 38.80 -1.92 -24.19
CA LEU A 181 37.96 -2.47 -25.27
C LEU A 181 36.80 -3.32 -24.69
N LYS A 182 37.08 -4.19 -23.72
CA LYS A 182 36.05 -4.99 -23.04
C LYS A 182 35.04 -4.10 -22.30
N GLU A 183 35.52 -3.04 -21.69
CA GLU A 183 34.65 -2.07 -21.03
C GLU A 183 33.78 -1.28 -22.02
N HIS A 184 34.35 -0.89 -23.16
CA HIS A 184 33.64 -0.27 -24.26
C HIS A 184 32.53 -1.17 -24.83
N ASP A 185 32.81 -2.45 -25.07
CA ASP A 185 31.81 -3.42 -25.50
C ASP A 185 30.66 -3.56 -24.50
N LYS A 186 30.96 -3.54 -23.21
CA LYS A 186 29.96 -3.56 -22.17
C LYS A 186 29.09 -2.28 -22.20
N THR A 187 29.72 -1.13 -22.38
CA THR A 187 29.02 0.17 -22.52
C THR A 187 28.06 0.13 -23.72
N LEU A 188 28.50 -0.37 -24.89
CA LEU A 188 27.63 -0.51 -26.06
C LEU A 188 26.46 -1.45 -25.83
N LYS A 189 26.64 -2.56 -25.13
CA LYS A 189 25.55 -3.48 -24.76
C LYS A 189 24.55 -2.82 -23.80
N ASN A 190 25.04 -2.03 -22.85
CA ASN A 190 24.19 -1.29 -21.93
C ASN A 190 23.35 -0.24 -22.69
N ILE A 191 23.98 0.52 -23.60
CA ILE A 191 23.27 1.51 -24.43
C ILE A 191 22.17 0.83 -25.24
N ALA A 192 22.48 -0.24 -25.97
CA ALA A 192 21.48 -0.97 -26.74
C ALA A 192 20.33 -1.50 -25.88
N THR A 193 20.66 -1.96 -24.67
CA THR A 193 19.64 -2.42 -23.71
C THR A 193 18.73 -1.28 -23.26
N TYR A 194 19.30 -0.12 -22.90
CA TYR A 194 18.53 1.02 -22.42
C TYR A 194 17.70 1.66 -23.54
N GLU A 195 18.23 1.73 -24.77
CA GLU A 195 17.48 2.17 -25.95
C GLU A 195 16.28 1.25 -26.25
N ASN A 196 16.47 -0.06 -26.17
CA ASN A 196 15.39 -1.03 -26.34
C ASN A 196 14.31 -0.87 -25.25
N ILE A 197 14.72 -0.68 -23.98
CA ILE A 197 13.77 -0.45 -22.86
C ILE A 197 12.98 0.86 -23.08
N LEU A 198 13.64 1.93 -23.51
CA LEU A 198 13.01 3.23 -23.75
C LEU A 198 12.14 3.22 -25.01
N GLY A 199 12.52 2.49 -26.05
CA GLY A 199 11.80 2.40 -27.32
C GLY A 199 10.57 1.49 -27.30
N SER A 200 10.45 0.59 -26.30
CA SER A 200 9.36 -0.38 -26.26
C SER A 200 8.63 -0.38 -24.90
N ARG A 201 7.35 -0.05 -24.93
CA ARG A 201 6.49 -0.10 -23.72
C ARG A 201 6.45 -1.50 -23.10
N THR A 202 6.47 -2.55 -23.94
CA THR A 202 6.48 -3.94 -23.46
C THR A 202 7.80 -4.33 -22.82
N ALA A 203 8.93 -3.85 -23.34
CA ALA A 203 10.24 -4.05 -22.73
C ALA A 203 10.32 -3.34 -21.36
N MET A 204 9.85 -2.10 -21.29
CA MET A 204 9.74 -1.35 -20.03
C MET A 204 8.87 -2.08 -19.01
N ALA A 205 7.69 -2.59 -19.42
CA ALA A 205 6.82 -3.36 -18.56
C ALA A 205 7.50 -4.59 -17.97
N LYS A 206 8.25 -5.35 -18.77
CA LYS A 206 8.99 -6.53 -18.29
C LYS A 206 10.01 -6.19 -17.21
N VAL A 207 10.66 -5.06 -17.33
CA VAL A 207 11.63 -4.59 -16.31
C VAL A 207 10.89 -4.19 -15.02
N ILE A 208 9.81 -3.41 -15.11
CA ILE A 208 9.00 -3.02 -13.96
C ILE A 208 8.45 -4.26 -13.24
N ILE A 209 7.90 -5.22 -13.99
CA ILE A 209 7.38 -6.47 -13.43
C ILE A 209 8.48 -7.25 -12.72
N LYS A 210 9.68 -7.36 -13.31
CA LYS A 210 10.81 -8.04 -12.67
C LYS A 210 11.24 -7.39 -11.36
N GLU A 211 11.23 -6.06 -11.29
CA GLU A 211 11.53 -5.32 -10.06
C GLU A 211 10.43 -5.56 -9.00
N LEU A 212 9.15 -5.53 -9.39
CA LEU A 212 8.02 -5.84 -8.51
C LEU A 212 8.02 -7.29 -8.00
N ASP A 213 8.38 -8.25 -8.84
CA ASP A 213 8.51 -9.66 -8.44
C ASP A 213 9.64 -9.88 -7.43
N ALA A 214 10.74 -9.14 -7.54
CA ALA A 214 11.80 -9.16 -6.56
C ALA A 214 11.31 -8.63 -5.20
N PHE A 215 10.62 -7.50 -5.21
CA PHE A 215 9.96 -6.95 -4.01
C PHE A 215 8.97 -7.94 -3.39
N LYS A 216 8.14 -8.57 -4.23
CA LYS A 216 7.18 -9.57 -3.77
C LYS A 216 7.86 -10.72 -3.05
N LYS A 217 8.97 -11.24 -3.59
CA LYS A 217 9.72 -12.36 -2.95
C LYS A 217 10.27 -11.98 -1.57
N GLU A 218 10.67 -10.73 -1.39
CA GLU A 218 11.31 -10.27 -0.15
C GLU A 218 10.28 -9.87 0.92
N TYR A 219 9.18 -9.24 0.53
CA TYR A 219 8.24 -8.60 1.47
C TYR A 219 6.84 -9.21 1.51
N ALA A 220 6.51 -10.17 0.64
CA ALA A 220 5.17 -10.76 0.63
C ALA A 220 4.86 -11.49 1.95
N LYS A 221 3.69 -11.21 2.48
CA LYS A 221 3.12 -11.91 3.63
C LYS A 221 1.77 -12.49 3.25
N GLU A 222 1.43 -13.61 3.84
CA GLU A 222 0.10 -14.19 3.66
C GLU A 222 -0.98 -13.23 4.15
N ARG A 223 -2.10 -13.22 3.44
CA ARG A 223 -3.26 -12.42 3.80
C ARG A 223 -3.89 -13.00 5.06
N LYS A 224 -4.03 -12.17 6.10
CA LYS A 224 -4.70 -12.54 7.35
C LYS A 224 -6.23 -12.44 7.24
N THR A 225 -6.73 -11.54 6.38
CA THR A 225 -8.16 -11.33 6.19
C THR A 225 -8.71 -12.30 5.17
N VAL A 226 -9.73 -13.05 5.54
CA VAL A 226 -10.48 -13.92 4.63
C VAL A 226 -11.55 -13.07 3.93
N ILE A 227 -11.71 -13.27 2.61
CA ILE A 227 -12.82 -12.68 1.85
C ILE A 227 -13.85 -13.79 1.69
N ASP A 228 -15.02 -13.59 2.27
CA ASP A 228 -16.12 -14.53 2.22
C ASP A 228 -17.42 -13.80 1.91
N ASN A 229 -18.33 -14.46 1.17
CA ASN A 229 -19.66 -13.95 0.90
C ASN A 229 -20.64 -14.60 1.88
N VAL A 230 -20.52 -14.20 3.15
CA VAL A 230 -21.43 -14.68 4.20
C VAL A 230 -22.73 -13.87 4.16
N GLU A 231 -23.87 -14.57 4.20
CA GLU A 231 -25.15 -13.90 4.37
C GLU A 231 -25.24 -13.28 5.77
N ALA A 232 -25.95 -12.13 5.86
CA ALA A 232 -26.12 -11.45 7.13
C ALA A 232 -26.76 -12.38 8.18
N ALA A 233 -26.25 -12.34 9.42
CA ALA A 233 -26.72 -13.18 10.50
C ALA A 233 -28.22 -12.93 10.79
N VAL A 234 -29.03 -13.96 10.63
CA VAL A 234 -30.46 -13.93 10.97
C VAL A 234 -30.64 -14.37 12.40
N VAL A 235 -31.20 -13.50 13.20
CA VAL A 235 -31.58 -13.81 14.60
C VAL A 235 -33.01 -14.24 14.66
N GLU A 236 -33.25 -15.44 15.10
CA GLU A 236 -34.60 -15.91 15.42
C GLU A 236 -35.04 -15.28 16.76
N GLU A 237 -35.95 -14.32 16.67
CA GLU A 237 -36.60 -13.79 17.86
C GLU A 237 -37.62 -14.85 18.34
N LYS A 238 -37.44 -15.37 19.57
CA LYS A 238 -38.46 -16.23 20.19
C LYS A 238 -39.74 -15.43 20.24
N LYS A 239 -40.74 -15.83 19.46
CA LYS A 239 -42.09 -15.27 19.58
C LYS A 239 -42.54 -15.59 21.01
N ILE A 240 -42.89 -14.55 21.74
CA ILE A 240 -43.54 -14.68 23.06
C ILE A 240 -44.90 -15.31 22.77
N GLU A 241 -45.17 -16.48 23.35
CA GLU A 241 -46.49 -17.07 23.25
C GLU A 241 -47.49 -16.11 23.87
N GLU A 242 -48.51 -15.73 23.11
CA GLU A 242 -49.55 -14.84 23.59
C GLU A 242 -50.43 -15.62 24.54
N MET A 243 -50.55 -15.13 25.78
CA MET A 243 -51.39 -15.69 26.81
C MET A 243 -52.24 -14.57 27.45
N ASP A 244 -53.47 -14.90 27.79
CA ASP A 244 -54.32 -14.02 28.58
C ASP A 244 -53.86 -14.04 30.05
N VAL A 245 -53.64 -12.85 30.57
CA VAL A 245 -53.24 -12.62 31.97
C VAL A 245 -54.10 -11.55 32.61
N VAL A 246 -54.18 -11.56 33.93
CA VAL A 246 -54.88 -10.51 34.69
C VAL A 246 -53.83 -9.62 35.35
N PHE A 247 -53.87 -8.35 35.03
CA PHE A 247 -53.08 -7.35 35.71
C PHE A 247 -53.80 -6.89 36.96
N LEU A 248 -53.12 -6.98 38.11
CA LEU A 248 -53.59 -6.57 39.40
C LEU A 248 -52.75 -5.40 39.92
N MET A 249 -53.37 -4.35 40.39
CA MET A 249 -52.68 -3.22 41.03
C MET A 249 -53.32 -2.91 42.38
N ASP A 250 -52.54 -2.96 43.46
CA ASP A 250 -53.01 -2.65 44.81
C ASP A 250 -53.23 -1.15 45.06
N ARG A 251 -53.68 -0.81 46.25
CA ARG A 251 -53.93 0.56 46.65
C ARG A 251 -52.66 1.41 46.84
N PHE A 252 -51.52 0.77 46.95
CA PHE A 252 -50.20 1.41 47.06
C PHE A 252 -49.52 1.62 45.72
N GLY A 253 -50.09 1.09 44.60
CA GLY A 253 -49.57 1.24 43.27
C GLY A 253 -48.60 0.09 42.83
N TYR A 254 -48.48 -0.99 43.57
CA TYR A 254 -47.74 -2.17 43.14
C TYR A 254 -48.56 -2.98 42.15
N GLY A 255 -48.02 -3.16 40.98
CA GLY A 255 -48.64 -3.93 39.89
C GLY A 255 -48.00 -5.30 39.74
N ARG A 256 -48.80 -6.34 39.51
CA ARG A 256 -48.38 -7.70 39.16
C ARG A 256 -49.31 -8.31 38.14
N THR A 257 -48.81 -9.28 37.38
CA THR A 257 -49.62 -10.09 36.48
C THR A 257 -49.77 -11.48 37.04
N VAL A 258 -50.95 -12.07 36.89
CA VAL A 258 -51.25 -13.45 37.23
C VAL A 258 -51.95 -14.14 36.06
N ASP A 259 -51.80 -15.44 35.92
CA ASP A 259 -52.51 -16.23 34.92
C ASP A 259 -54.02 -16.27 35.25
N VAL A 260 -54.87 -16.34 34.22
CA VAL A 260 -56.32 -16.34 34.37
C VAL A 260 -56.83 -17.42 35.31
N PRO A 261 -56.33 -18.69 35.24
CA PRO A 261 -56.76 -19.74 36.17
C PRO A 261 -56.42 -19.46 37.63
N THR A 262 -55.30 -18.79 37.90
CA THR A 262 -54.92 -18.42 39.29
C THR A 262 -55.75 -17.26 39.79
N TYR A 263 -56.13 -16.29 38.95
CA TYR A 263 -57.03 -15.25 39.28
C TYR A 263 -58.42 -15.78 39.60
N GLU A 264 -59.00 -16.66 38.77
CA GLU A 264 -60.33 -17.22 38.98
C GLU A 264 -60.45 -17.99 40.27
N ARG A 265 -59.42 -18.73 40.69
CA ARG A 265 -59.35 -19.46 41.96
C ARG A 265 -59.39 -18.54 43.18
N ASN A 266 -58.91 -17.30 43.08
CA ASN A 266 -58.79 -16.35 44.20
C ASN A 266 -59.49 -15.04 43.88
N LYS A 267 -60.54 -15.02 43.08
CA LYS A 267 -61.19 -13.84 42.52
C LYS A 267 -61.64 -12.88 43.56
N GLU A 268 -62.39 -13.35 44.58
CA GLU A 268 -62.92 -12.50 45.66
C GLU A 268 -61.85 -11.78 46.47
N ALA A 269 -60.78 -12.46 46.78
CA ALA A 269 -59.61 -11.85 47.46
C ALA A 269 -58.86 -10.87 46.53
N ALA A 270 -58.66 -11.23 45.29
CA ALA A 270 -57.99 -10.36 44.34
C ALA A 270 -58.74 -9.08 44.07
N ASP A 271 -60.07 -9.15 43.94
CA ASP A 271 -60.92 -7.99 43.68
C ASP A 271 -61.04 -7.08 44.92
N SER A 272 -60.93 -7.64 46.12
CA SER A 272 -61.02 -6.87 47.39
C SER A 272 -59.70 -6.15 47.74
N GLU A 273 -58.56 -6.75 47.43
CA GLU A 273 -57.25 -6.24 47.80
C GLU A 273 -56.68 -5.28 46.75
N ASN A 274 -57.09 -5.38 45.48
CA ASN A 274 -56.54 -4.58 44.39
C ASN A 274 -57.53 -3.45 43.99
N LYS A 275 -56.91 -2.30 43.68
CA LYS A 275 -57.64 -1.11 43.21
C LYS A 275 -58.04 -1.21 41.74
N CYS A 276 -57.22 -1.93 40.96
CA CYS A 276 -57.40 -2.11 39.54
C CYS A 276 -57.17 -3.57 39.17
N VAL A 277 -58.12 -4.14 38.44
CA VAL A 277 -58.08 -5.52 37.92
C VAL A 277 -58.40 -5.45 36.44
N VAL A 278 -57.46 -5.81 35.57
CA VAL A 278 -57.64 -5.70 34.12
C VAL A 278 -57.19 -7.00 33.43
N LEU A 279 -58.11 -7.61 32.68
CA LEU A 279 -57.77 -8.70 31.78
C LEU A 279 -57.03 -8.16 30.57
N CYS A 280 -55.87 -8.67 30.27
CA CYS A 280 -55.04 -8.25 29.16
C CYS A 280 -54.18 -9.43 28.64
N ARG A 281 -53.52 -9.23 27.52
CA ARG A 281 -52.52 -10.20 27.06
C ARG A 281 -51.14 -9.88 27.63
N ASN A 282 -50.33 -10.88 27.79
CA ASN A 282 -48.92 -10.71 28.24
C ASN A 282 -48.08 -9.86 27.31
N THR A 283 -48.54 -9.58 26.09
CA THR A 283 -47.90 -8.75 25.06
C THR A 283 -48.44 -7.31 25.02
N ASP A 284 -49.53 -7.01 25.79
CA ASP A 284 -50.13 -5.70 25.83
C ASP A 284 -49.25 -4.71 26.58
N LYS A 285 -49.50 -3.41 26.31
CA LYS A 285 -48.88 -2.30 27.02
C LYS A 285 -49.93 -1.65 27.93
N LEU A 286 -49.64 -1.65 29.22
CA LEU A 286 -50.46 -0.93 30.17
C LEU A 286 -50.03 0.54 30.21
N CYS A 287 -51.00 1.44 29.99
CA CYS A 287 -50.75 2.87 30.09
C CYS A 287 -51.41 3.42 31.39
N LEU A 288 -50.57 3.95 32.28
CA LEU A 288 -51.01 4.59 33.51
C LEU A 288 -51.00 6.10 33.31
N PHE A 289 -52.15 6.73 33.55
CA PHE A 289 -52.28 8.19 33.54
C PHE A 289 -52.33 8.69 34.98
N THR A 290 -51.43 9.61 35.30
CA THR A 290 -51.37 10.25 36.63
C THR A 290 -52.26 11.48 36.68
N ASP A 291 -52.65 11.89 37.90
CA ASP A 291 -53.32 13.13 38.16
C ASP A 291 -52.57 14.39 37.72
N THR A 292 -51.28 14.29 37.58
CA THR A 292 -50.38 15.32 37.04
C THR A 292 -50.35 15.38 35.51
N GLY A 293 -51.17 14.57 34.81
CA GLY A 293 -51.27 14.54 33.35
C GLY A 293 -50.10 13.80 32.65
N LYS A 294 -49.29 13.02 33.38
CA LYS A 294 -48.21 12.19 32.79
C LYS A 294 -48.72 10.79 32.50
N MET A 295 -48.28 10.26 31.35
CA MET A 295 -48.54 8.88 30.97
C MET A 295 -47.27 8.05 31.22
N HIS A 296 -47.39 6.90 31.86
CA HIS A 296 -46.35 5.88 32.03
C HIS A 296 -46.79 4.61 31.32
N SER A 297 -45.95 4.09 30.44
CA SER A 297 -46.20 2.83 29.75
C SER A 297 -45.39 1.71 30.42
N ILE A 298 -46.09 0.67 30.85
CA ILE A 298 -45.52 -0.56 31.41
C ILE A 298 -45.69 -1.65 30.35
N LYS A 299 -44.61 -2.40 30.07
CA LYS A 299 -44.61 -3.56 29.18
C LYS A 299 -44.82 -4.82 29.97
#